data_fe32922fe76d6e687090c2849bd820f3
#
_entry.id   fe32922fe76d6e687090c2849bd820f3
#
_cell.length_a   1.000
_cell.length_b   1.000
_cell.length_c   1.000
_cell.angle_alpha   90.00
_cell.angle_beta   90.00
_cell.angle_gamma   90.00
#
_symmetry.space_group_name_H-M   'P 1'
#
loop_
_entity.id
_entity.type
_entity.pdbx_description
1 polymer ?
#
loop_
_entity_poly.entity_id
_entity_poly.type
_entity_poly.pdbx_seq_one_letter_code
_entity_poly.pdbx_strand_id
1 'polypeptide(L)'
;MSTEGGMSFLSEQDRMNESEKDDHDFLFFNPLAQPFSKWYELHKRLNLFPWWIRYNLGSAKEANLKDRILEVGKNLGLSTIWMNKIIRHSISEFSKKGLGFDYYGYHNIYHELEATYFTLLAASGQNKDNNFDLKDIKYLFLSALFHDYDPLKSFDKPNEDEVEWFIRKDKKIREWIEEEGLNIDIMMAMIHRTAYPFRGKIASGAIERMNHLFSKAGIPMEDEKTRKYYHDLGWFLSVSERVAGYALGNFDRAIELARLNAHGLGWHPSLINQESVKYFSVLKQEKEMLDRILNSVSEKYKQNFLENISKFKEAWIQEVEIKRSLRKNEISLIPVIEDKNVKIDPKIVNSIIDIRNDLNGPLLVNNKQDFAKSLSHPDTILVTLRVKEKDTMVIGFAKGGPLEQYRLRRGTNDANHGKKNTVFLESMYIRSGYWGEKGGHLLRLYFLTRSKELGYEYVTGYVHRDVLLRRSDKGEPIQLVQKYDPDKLDYYRIELNRFNYDPLF
;
A
#
# COMPACT_ATOMS: atom_id res chain seq x y z
N MET A 1 33.82 13.96 13.71
CA MET A 1 32.79 14.18 14.73
C MET A 1 31.56 13.44 14.26
N SER A 2 31.37 12.27 14.85
CA SER A 2 30.27 11.34 14.54
C SER A 2 29.04 11.73 15.38
N THR A 3 27.94 12.01 14.76
CA THR A 3 26.64 12.10 15.44
C THR A 3 25.92 10.76 15.25
N GLU A 4 26.06 9.93 16.26
CA GLU A 4 25.20 8.74 16.45
C GLU A 4 23.78 9.21 16.73
N GLY A 5 22.88 9.00 15.76
CA GLY A 5 21.44 9.10 15.97
C GLY A 5 20.94 7.83 16.65
N GLY A 6 20.87 7.84 17.98
CA GLY A 6 20.28 6.77 18.76
C GLY A 6 18.80 6.60 18.40
N MET A 7 18.44 5.51 17.76
CA MET A 7 17.05 5.03 17.72
C MET A 7 16.67 4.61 19.15
N SER A 8 15.78 5.35 19.79
CA SER A 8 15.14 4.92 21.03
C SER A 8 14.18 3.78 20.70
N PHE A 9 14.58 2.55 21.00
CA PHE A 9 13.66 1.41 21.03
C PHE A 9 12.67 1.65 22.17
N LEU A 10 11.39 1.71 21.84
CA LEU A 10 10.33 1.59 22.82
C LEU A 10 10.49 0.25 23.55
N SER A 11 10.34 0.26 24.87
CA SER A 11 10.48 -0.97 25.66
C SER A 11 9.44 -1.99 25.24
N GLU A 12 9.74 -3.27 25.41
CA GLU A 12 8.80 -4.38 25.10
C GLU A 12 7.49 -4.22 25.88
N GLN A 13 7.54 -3.60 27.05
CA GLN A 13 6.42 -3.31 27.92
C GLN A 13 5.51 -2.20 27.40
N ASP A 14 6.08 -1.17 26.77
CA ASP A 14 5.31 -0.08 26.14
C ASP A 14 4.57 -0.58 24.90
N ARG A 15 5.15 -1.54 24.16
CA ARG A 15 4.51 -2.18 23.00
C ARG A 15 3.38 -3.14 23.38
N MET A 16 3.48 -3.83 24.53
CA MET A 16 2.45 -4.76 25.00
C MET A 16 1.26 -4.06 25.65
N ASN A 17 1.46 -2.94 26.35
CA ASN A 17 0.38 -2.22 27.02
C ASN A 17 -0.58 -1.49 26.06
N GLU A 18 -0.18 -1.23 24.82
CA GLU A 18 -1.09 -0.68 23.80
C GLU A 18 -1.95 -1.76 23.13
N SER A 19 -1.58 -3.06 23.25
CA SER A 19 -2.28 -4.15 22.57
C SER A 19 -3.45 -4.75 23.36
N GLU A 20 -3.57 -4.48 24.66
CA GLU A 20 -4.58 -5.11 25.52
C GLU A 20 -5.85 -4.29 25.78
N LYS A 21 -5.93 -3.06 25.24
CA LYS A 21 -7.15 -2.25 25.39
C LYS A 21 -8.06 -2.39 24.18
N ASP A 22 -9.16 -3.08 24.41
CA ASP A 22 -10.40 -3.09 23.67
C ASP A 22 -10.44 -3.78 22.30
N ASP A 23 -10.53 -5.10 22.31
CA ASP A 23 -10.81 -5.98 21.15
C ASP A 23 -12.24 -5.83 20.57
N HIS A 24 -13.09 -4.95 21.08
CA HIS A 24 -14.52 -4.99 20.77
C HIS A 24 -15.06 -3.96 19.76
N ASP A 25 -14.27 -2.96 19.34
CA ASP A 25 -14.80 -1.86 18.51
C ASP A 25 -14.06 -1.63 17.16
N PHE A 26 -13.33 -2.62 16.64
CA PHE A 26 -12.57 -2.46 15.40
C PHE A 26 -13.41 -2.66 14.15
N LEU A 27 -13.91 -1.58 13.65
CA LEU A 27 -14.56 -1.50 12.36
C LEU A 27 -13.72 -0.67 11.41
N PHE A 28 -13.42 -1.25 10.27
CA PHE A 28 -12.74 -0.70 9.10
C PHE A 28 -12.68 0.80 9.02
N PHE A 29 -11.48 1.32 9.04
CA PHE A 29 -11.24 2.68 8.70
C PHE A 29 -10.27 2.78 7.53
N ASN A 30 -10.77 3.32 6.46
CA ASN A 30 -9.98 3.92 5.41
C ASN A 30 -9.88 5.41 5.72
N PRO A 31 -8.68 5.99 5.89
CA PRO A 31 -8.53 7.42 6.13
C PRO A 31 -9.09 8.28 4.99
N LEU A 32 -9.41 7.66 3.87
CA LEU A 32 -10.06 8.26 2.71
C LEU A 32 -11.52 7.86 2.62
N ALA A 33 -12.07 7.20 3.66
CA ALA A 33 -13.38 6.59 3.65
C ALA A 33 -14.50 7.58 3.88
N GLN A 34 -15.65 7.15 3.46
CA GLN A 34 -16.92 7.84 3.35
C GLN A 34 -17.59 8.19 4.68
N PRO A 35 -18.54 9.14 4.64
CA PRO A 35 -19.47 9.34 5.74
C PRO A 35 -20.23 8.06 6.02
N PHE A 36 -20.51 7.83 7.30
CA PHE A 36 -21.22 6.66 7.79
C PHE A 36 -22.59 6.52 7.13
N SER A 37 -22.82 5.43 6.41
CA SER A 37 -24.15 5.11 5.92
C SER A 37 -25.00 4.53 7.05
N LYS A 38 -26.33 4.72 6.97
CA LYS A 38 -27.33 4.06 7.85
C LYS A 38 -27.13 2.54 7.94
N TRP A 39 -26.43 1.97 6.98
CA TRP A 39 -26.08 0.56 6.90
C TRP A 39 -25.15 0.10 8.05
N TYR A 40 -24.24 0.95 8.45
CA TYR A 40 -23.33 0.66 9.58
C TYR A 40 -24.07 0.57 10.92
N GLU A 41 -24.99 1.51 11.18
CA GLU A 41 -25.80 1.49 12.40
C GLU A 41 -26.70 0.25 12.45
N LEU A 42 -27.24 -0.18 11.31
CA LEU A 42 -28.04 -1.38 11.22
C LEU A 42 -27.20 -2.64 11.54
N HIS A 43 -25.96 -2.70 11.06
CA HIS A 43 -25.07 -3.86 11.30
C HIS A 43 -24.53 -3.90 12.72
N LYS A 44 -24.29 -2.73 13.33
CA LYS A 44 -23.91 -2.61 14.75
C LYS A 44 -25.06 -3.13 15.65
N ARG A 45 -26.30 -2.82 15.31
CA ARG A 45 -27.48 -3.26 16.09
C ARG A 45 -27.77 -4.74 15.95
N LEU A 46 -27.46 -5.35 14.81
CA LEU A 46 -27.87 -6.73 14.53
C LEU A 46 -26.85 -7.79 14.98
N ASN A 47 -25.62 -7.39 15.32
CA ASN A 47 -24.54 -8.29 15.73
C ASN A 47 -24.36 -9.54 14.82
N LEU A 48 -24.90 -9.45 13.58
CA LEU A 48 -25.19 -10.58 12.72
C LEU A 48 -24.00 -11.04 11.88
N PHE A 49 -22.93 -10.23 11.85
CA PHE A 49 -21.77 -10.60 11.04
C PHE A 49 -20.50 -10.50 11.87
N PRO A 50 -19.74 -11.60 11.99
CA PRO A 50 -18.38 -11.58 12.56
C PRO A 50 -17.54 -10.54 11.84
N TRP A 51 -16.63 -9.88 12.56
CA TRP A 51 -15.73 -8.86 12.03
C TRP A 51 -14.99 -9.28 10.75
N TRP A 52 -14.67 -10.56 10.62
CA TRP A 52 -14.04 -11.16 9.45
C TRP A 52 -14.90 -11.14 8.18
N ILE A 53 -16.22 -11.04 8.25
CA ILE A 53 -17.10 -10.88 7.08
C ILE A 53 -17.07 -9.43 6.58
N ARG A 54 -16.81 -8.46 7.44
CA ARG A 54 -16.68 -7.04 7.06
C ARG A 54 -15.31 -6.75 6.44
N TYR A 55 -14.32 -7.48 6.89
CA TYR A 55 -13.02 -7.61 6.26
C TYR A 55 -13.15 -8.17 4.85
N ASN A 56 -14.20 -8.88 4.59
CA ASN A 56 -14.50 -9.64 3.39
C ASN A 56 -14.99 -8.84 2.17
N LEU A 57 -15.15 -7.53 2.23
CA LEU A 57 -15.25 -6.77 0.97
C LEU A 57 -13.85 -6.38 0.43
N GLY A 58 -12.85 -6.21 1.30
CA GLY A 58 -11.44 -6.41 0.96
C GLY A 58 -11.10 -7.92 0.85
N SER A 59 -11.66 -8.79 1.66
CA SER A 59 -11.40 -10.21 1.83
C SER A 59 -12.05 -11.14 0.81
N ALA A 60 -12.98 -10.72 -0.03
CA ALA A 60 -13.32 -11.52 -1.21
C ALA A 60 -12.07 -11.76 -2.08
N LYS A 61 -11.13 -10.82 -2.12
CA LYS A 61 -9.83 -10.99 -2.77
C LYS A 61 -8.87 -11.86 -1.97
N GLU A 62 -8.80 -11.70 -0.65
CA GLU A 62 -7.98 -12.56 0.21
C GLU A 62 -8.49 -13.99 0.22
N ALA A 63 -9.79 -14.20 0.38
CA ALA A 63 -10.38 -15.53 0.30
C ALA A 63 -10.10 -16.16 -1.07
N ASN A 64 -10.24 -15.40 -2.14
CA ASN A 64 -9.92 -15.86 -3.50
C ASN A 64 -8.43 -16.17 -3.65
N LEU A 65 -7.51 -15.31 -3.18
CA LEU A 65 -6.08 -15.57 -3.23
C LEU A 65 -5.70 -16.77 -2.38
N LYS A 66 -6.22 -16.87 -1.17
CA LYS A 66 -5.99 -18.03 -0.30
C LYS A 66 -6.44 -19.33 -0.98
N ASP A 67 -7.64 -19.37 -1.55
CA ASP A 67 -8.17 -20.56 -2.21
C ASP A 67 -7.33 -20.94 -3.44
N ARG A 68 -6.89 -19.95 -4.21
CA ARG A 68 -5.97 -20.15 -5.34
C ARG A 68 -4.60 -20.66 -4.90
N ILE A 69 -4.03 -20.16 -3.80
CA ILE A 69 -2.78 -20.67 -3.23
C ILE A 69 -2.94 -22.14 -2.82
N LEU A 70 -4.05 -22.46 -2.15
CA LEU A 70 -4.34 -23.84 -1.73
C LEU A 70 -4.49 -24.80 -2.93
N GLU A 71 -5.13 -24.35 -4.01
CA GLU A 71 -5.30 -25.13 -5.23
C GLU A 71 -3.96 -25.38 -5.92
N VAL A 72 -3.16 -24.35 -6.15
CA VAL A 72 -1.85 -24.49 -6.79
C VAL A 72 -0.90 -25.32 -5.93
N GLY A 73 -0.86 -25.07 -4.62
CA GLY A 73 -0.02 -25.85 -3.71
C GLY A 73 -0.42 -27.32 -3.63
N LYS A 74 -1.73 -27.64 -3.67
CA LYS A 74 -2.22 -29.02 -3.77
C LYS A 74 -1.71 -29.70 -5.01
N ASN A 75 -1.74 -29.02 -6.16
CA ASN A 75 -1.25 -29.55 -7.43
C ASN A 75 0.27 -29.78 -7.42
N LEU A 76 1.01 -29.08 -6.55
CA LEU A 76 2.43 -29.25 -6.28
C LEU A 76 2.73 -30.28 -5.17
N GLY A 77 1.71 -30.96 -4.64
CA GLY A 77 1.87 -31.99 -3.61
C GLY A 77 1.87 -31.47 -2.15
N LEU A 78 1.63 -30.17 -1.94
CA LEU A 78 1.52 -29.63 -0.58
C LEU A 78 0.22 -30.03 0.11
N SER A 79 0.28 -30.27 1.42
CA SER A 79 -0.90 -30.50 2.24
C SER A 79 -1.76 -29.23 2.36
N THR A 80 -2.99 -29.28 1.87
CA THR A 80 -3.93 -28.14 1.99
C THR A 80 -4.27 -27.80 3.44
N ILE A 81 -4.28 -28.78 4.35
CA ILE A 81 -4.52 -28.57 5.77
C ILE A 81 -3.37 -27.76 6.38
N TRP A 82 -2.14 -28.15 6.09
CA TRP A 82 -0.93 -27.49 6.57
C TRP A 82 -0.84 -26.07 6.02
N MET A 83 -0.97 -25.86 4.69
CA MET A 83 -0.98 -24.53 4.09
C MET A 83 -2.06 -23.62 4.66
N ASN A 84 -3.31 -24.13 4.80
CA ASN A 84 -4.42 -23.33 5.31
C ASN A 84 -4.20 -22.87 6.76
N LYS A 85 -3.59 -23.72 7.59
CA LYS A 85 -3.21 -23.39 8.97
C LYS A 85 -2.21 -22.22 9.00
N ILE A 86 -1.19 -22.25 8.15
CA ILE A 86 -0.13 -21.24 8.07
C ILE A 86 -0.66 -19.93 7.50
N ILE A 87 -1.38 -19.97 6.38
CA ILE A 87 -1.99 -18.77 5.77
C ILE A 87 -2.93 -18.06 6.75
N ARG A 88 -3.78 -18.83 7.46
CA ARG A 88 -4.67 -18.25 8.49
C ARG A 88 -3.92 -17.58 9.61
N HIS A 89 -2.81 -18.17 10.04
CA HIS A 89 -1.96 -17.57 11.07
C HIS A 89 -1.37 -16.25 10.55
N SER A 90 -0.77 -16.24 9.37
CA SER A 90 -0.21 -15.03 8.76
C SER A 90 -1.27 -13.92 8.66
N ILE A 91 -2.44 -14.22 8.08
CA ILE A 91 -3.56 -13.25 7.99
C ILE A 91 -3.95 -12.73 9.39
N SER A 92 -4.05 -13.62 10.37
CA SER A 92 -4.42 -13.26 11.74
C SER A 92 -3.38 -12.33 12.39
N GLU A 93 -2.09 -12.63 12.25
CA GLU A 93 -1.03 -11.83 12.85
C GLU A 93 -0.94 -10.43 12.22
N PHE A 94 -1.00 -10.31 10.90
CA PHE A 94 -1.06 -9.02 10.22
C PHE A 94 -2.31 -8.20 10.57
N SER A 95 -3.41 -8.87 10.99
CA SER A 95 -4.67 -8.19 11.29
C SER A 95 -4.79 -7.71 12.73
N LYS A 96 -4.09 -8.35 13.67
CA LYS A 96 -4.31 -8.15 15.11
C LYS A 96 -3.38 -7.13 15.74
N LYS A 97 -2.16 -6.99 15.21
CA LYS A 97 -1.08 -6.24 15.84
C LYS A 97 -0.77 -4.95 15.10
N GLY A 98 -0.07 -4.04 15.76
CA GLY A 98 0.33 -2.76 15.18
C GLY A 98 -0.84 -1.96 14.63
N LEU A 99 -0.68 -1.38 13.45
CA LEU A 99 -1.74 -0.66 12.73
C LEU A 99 -2.78 -1.61 12.13
N GLY A 100 -2.45 -2.90 11.98
CA GLY A 100 -3.39 -3.92 11.47
C GLY A 100 -4.01 -3.47 10.15
N PHE A 101 -5.36 -3.41 10.13
CA PHE A 101 -6.13 -2.97 8.96
C PHE A 101 -6.02 -1.48 8.65
N ASP A 102 -5.56 -0.67 9.59
CA ASP A 102 -5.34 0.77 9.39
C ASP A 102 -4.00 1.06 8.71
N TYR A 103 -3.19 0.02 8.44
CA TYR A 103 -1.94 0.19 7.73
C TYR A 103 -2.16 0.49 6.25
N TYR A 104 -1.66 1.63 5.80
CA TYR A 104 -1.77 2.13 4.43
C TYR A 104 -0.41 2.08 3.74
N GLY A 105 0.10 0.88 3.53
CA GLY A 105 1.39 0.64 2.88
C GLY A 105 1.36 -0.57 1.94
N TYR A 106 2.42 -0.71 1.15
CA TYR A 106 2.56 -1.78 0.16
C TYR A 106 2.81 -3.14 0.80
N HIS A 107 3.71 -3.21 1.82
CA HIS A 107 4.12 -4.46 2.47
C HIS A 107 3.06 -4.91 3.50
N ASN A 108 1.97 -5.42 3.01
CA ASN A 108 0.80 -5.87 3.77
C ASN A 108 0.45 -7.32 3.42
N ILE A 109 -0.53 -7.89 4.10
CA ILE A 109 -0.93 -9.29 3.87
C ILE A 109 -1.32 -9.60 2.42
N TYR A 110 -1.84 -8.64 1.66
CA TYR A 110 -2.18 -8.86 0.25
C TYR A 110 -0.94 -9.06 -0.61
N HIS A 111 0.11 -8.28 -0.36
CA HIS A 111 1.40 -8.45 -1.01
C HIS A 111 1.98 -9.84 -0.75
N GLU A 112 1.97 -10.29 0.52
CA GLU A 112 2.42 -11.63 0.90
C GLU A 112 1.65 -12.73 0.17
N LEU A 113 0.32 -12.60 0.11
CA LEU A 113 -0.52 -13.59 -0.57
C LEU A 113 -0.33 -13.55 -2.10
N GLU A 114 -0.23 -12.37 -2.72
CA GLU A 114 0.04 -12.23 -4.15
C GLU A 114 1.41 -12.81 -4.51
N ALA A 115 2.44 -12.50 -3.73
CA ALA A 115 3.79 -13.05 -3.90
C ALA A 115 3.81 -14.58 -3.76
N THR A 116 3.13 -15.10 -2.72
CA THR A 116 3.01 -16.55 -2.50
C THR A 116 2.31 -17.25 -3.65
N TYR A 117 1.15 -16.72 -4.08
CA TYR A 117 0.40 -17.27 -5.18
C TYR A 117 1.22 -17.32 -6.46
N PHE A 118 1.86 -16.21 -6.81
CA PHE A 118 2.62 -16.11 -8.06
C PHE A 118 3.88 -16.96 -8.05
N THR A 119 4.58 -17.02 -6.91
CA THR A 119 5.77 -17.89 -6.75
C THR A 119 5.42 -19.36 -6.94
N LEU A 120 4.34 -19.83 -6.30
CA LEU A 120 3.89 -21.22 -6.48
C LEU A 120 3.38 -21.49 -7.89
N LEU A 121 2.69 -20.52 -8.51
CA LEU A 121 2.23 -20.64 -9.88
C LEU A 121 3.41 -20.77 -10.87
N ALA A 122 4.43 -19.94 -10.70
CA ALA A 122 5.66 -20.01 -11.50
C ALA A 122 6.41 -21.33 -11.26
N ALA A 123 6.50 -21.78 -10.00
CA ALA A 123 7.07 -23.08 -9.67
C ALA A 123 6.28 -24.23 -10.31
N SER A 124 4.94 -24.16 -10.31
CA SER A 124 4.10 -25.16 -10.97
C SER A 124 4.36 -25.26 -12.48
N GLY A 125 4.57 -24.13 -13.14
CA GLY A 125 4.95 -24.12 -14.56
C GLY A 125 6.31 -24.72 -14.84
N GLN A 126 7.28 -24.51 -13.94
CA GLN A 126 8.62 -25.12 -14.01
C GLN A 126 8.61 -26.60 -13.67
N ASN A 127 7.68 -27.06 -12.85
CA ASN A 127 7.65 -28.43 -12.36
C ASN A 127 7.17 -29.44 -13.40
N LYS A 128 6.71 -28.98 -14.56
CA LYS A 128 6.48 -29.86 -15.73
C LYS A 128 7.73 -30.66 -16.13
N ASP A 129 8.90 -30.12 -15.80
CA ASP A 129 10.21 -30.72 -16.07
C ASP A 129 10.87 -31.29 -14.80
N ASN A 130 10.13 -31.48 -13.70
CA ASN A 130 10.60 -31.93 -12.38
C ASN A 130 11.77 -31.09 -11.82
N ASN A 131 11.75 -29.78 -12.03
CA ASN A 131 12.82 -28.87 -11.62
C ASN A 131 12.86 -28.59 -10.11
N PHE A 132 11.77 -28.85 -9.37
CA PHE A 132 11.67 -28.66 -7.93
C PHE A 132 11.13 -29.92 -7.27
N ASP A 133 11.76 -30.32 -6.17
CA ASP A 133 11.21 -31.36 -5.32
C ASP A 133 10.16 -30.80 -4.32
N LEU A 134 9.51 -31.67 -3.57
CA LEU A 134 8.49 -31.26 -2.61
C LEU A 134 9.07 -30.37 -1.49
N LYS A 135 10.34 -30.58 -1.13
CA LYS A 135 11.03 -29.79 -0.11
C LYS A 135 11.29 -28.37 -0.60
N ASP A 136 11.66 -28.20 -1.85
CA ASP A 136 11.82 -26.90 -2.48
C ASP A 136 10.52 -26.12 -2.53
N ILE A 137 9.42 -26.80 -2.90
CA ILE A 137 8.09 -26.17 -2.92
C ILE A 137 7.65 -25.72 -1.53
N LYS A 138 7.96 -26.49 -0.47
CA LYS A 138 7.71 -26.07 0.91
C LYS A 138 8.52 -24.83 1.28
N TYR A 139 9.81 -24.78 0.92
CA TYR A 139 10.65 -23.61 1.13
C TYR A 139 10.11 -22.40 0.37
N LEU A 140 9.77 -22.54 -0.90
CA LEU A 140 9.20 -21.46 -1.71
C LEU A 140 7.89 -20.92 -1.12
N PHE A 141 6.99 -21.83 -0.67
CA PHE A 141 5.73 -21.45 -0.03
C PHE A 141 5.95 -20.62 1.23
N LEU A 142 6.78 -21.12 2.16
CA LEU A 142 7.04 -20.44 3.43
C LEU A 142 7.80 -19.14 3.22
N SER A 143 8.85 -19.16 2.41
CA SER A 143 9.67 -17.97 2.17
C SER A 143 8.87 -16.88 1.45
N ALA A 144 7.99 -17.23 0.51
CA ALA A 144 7.15 -16.26 -0.17
C ALA A 144 6.07 -15.67 0.75
N LEU A 145 5.48 -16.47 1.66
CA LEU A 145 4.45 -16.01 2.58
C LEU A 145 5.00 -15.13 3.71
N PHE A 146 6.28 -15.23 4.00
CA PHE A 146 6.90 -14.55 5.13
C PHE A 146 8.09 -13.65 4.75
N HIS A 147 8.30 -13.33 3.46
CA HIS A 147 9.48 -12.57 3.03
C HIS A 147 9.53 -11.12 3.54
N ASP A 148 8.38 -10.50 3.80
CA ASP A 148 8.22 -9.18 4.40
C ASP A 148 7.43 -9.25 5.72
N TYR A 149 7.59 -10.36 6.48
CA TYR A 149 6.82 -10.60 7.69
C TYR A 149 7.16 -9.62 8.81
N ASP A 150 6.32 -8.62 8.96
CA ASP A 150 6.28 -7.70 10.10
C ASP A 150 4.85 -7.60 10.65
N PRO A 151 4.44 -8.51 11.55
CA PRO A 151 3.08 -8.54 12.07
C PRO A 151 2.76 -7.33 12.94
N LEU A 152 3.76 -6.63 13.47
CA LEU A 152 3.58 -5.43 14.28
C LEU A 152 3.44 -4.17 13.42
N LYS A 153 3.76 -4.25 12.15
CA LYS A 153 3.87 -3.09 11.27
C LYS A 153 4.75 -1.98 11.89
N SER A 154 5.92 -2.41 12.39
CA SER A 154 6.92 -1.52 12.97
C SER A 154 7.68 -0.73 11.90
N PHE A 155 7.75 -1.27 10.69
CA PHE A 155 8.45 -0.72 9.55
C PHE A 155 7.52 -0.65 8.34
N ASP A 156 7.69 0.38 7.52
CA ASP A 156 6.97 0.51 6.25
C ASP A 156 7.41 -0.56 5.25
N LYS A 157 8.74 -0.74 5.13
CA LYS A 157 9.36 -1.90 4.50
C LYS A 157 10.27 -2.56 5.54
N PRO A 158 9.95 -3.75 6.06
CA PRO A 158 10.86 -4.47 6.93
C PRO A 158 12.12 -4.84 6.13
N ASN A 159 13.28 -4.75 6.78
CA ASN A 159 14.48 -5.34 6.20
C ASN A 159 14.56 -6.82 6.54
N GLU A 160 15.40 -7.56 5.86
CA GLU A 160 15.50 -9.01 5.97
C GLU A 160 15.97 -9.46 7.36
N ASP A 161 16.75 -8.66 8.10
CA ASP A 161 17.16 -8.96 9.48
C ASP A 161 15.97 -8.84 10.45
N GLU A 162 15.11 -7.83 10.27
CA GLU A 162 13.88 -7.68 11.05
C GLU A 162 12.89 -8.82 10.78
N VAL A 163 12.73 -9.19 9.50
CA VAL A 163 11.92 -10.35 9.11
C VAL A 163 12.44 -11.61 9.77
N GLU A 164 13.77 -11.85 9.72
CA GLU A 164 14.41 -12.98 10.40
C GLU A 164 14.10 -12.99 11.90
N TRP A 165 14.18 -11.82 12.55
CA TRP A 165 13.89 -11.71 13.97
C TRP A 165 12.42 -12.07 14.28
N PHE A 166 11.45 -11.56 13.54
CA PHE A 166 10.03 -11.89 13.74
C PHE A 166 9.75 -13.37 13.52
N ILE A 167 10.28 -13.97 12.45
CA ILE A 167 10.08 -15.38 12.15
C ILE A 167 10.70 -16.26 13.25
N ARG A 168 11.91 -15.95 13.70
CA ARG A 168 12.57 -16.71 14.78
C ARG A 168 11.88 -16.56 16.13
N LYS A 169 11.18 -15.47 16.37
CA LYS A 169 10.38 -15.24 17.59
C LYS A 169 9.03 -15.95 17.54
N ASP A 170 8.44 -16.14 16.38
CA ASP A 170 7.16 -16.80 16.22
C ASP A 170 7.28 -18.32 16.42
N LYS A 171 6.78 -18.80 17.58
CA LYS A 171 6.83 -20.20 17.94
C LYS A 171 6.13 -21.12 16.95
N LYS A 172 4.96 -20.70 16.43
CA LYS A 172 4.18 -21.50 15.48
C LYS A 172 4.89 -21.69 14.16
N ILE A 173 5.50 -20.61 13.64
CA ILE A 173 6.25 -20.69 12.38
C ILE A 173 7.42 -21.67 12.53
N ARG A 174 8.17 -21.59 13.65
CA ARG A 174 9.26 -22.53 13.92
C ARG A 174 8.77 -23.98 14.02
N GLU A 175 7.67 -24.23 14.75
CA GLU A 175 7.08 -25.56 14.87
C GLU A 175 6.72 -26.13 13.48
N TRP A 176 6.10 -25.35 12.59
CA TRP A 176 5.74 -25.83 11.25
C TRP A 176 6.94 -26.11 10.36
N ILE A 177 8.03 -25.34 10.50
CA ILE A 177 9.28 -25.59 9.78
C ILE A 177 9.90 -26.91 10.25
N GLU A 178 9.92 -27.13 11.57
CA GLU A 178 10.46 -28.35 12.18
C GLU A 178 9.60 -29.58 11.87
N GLU A 179 8.27 -29.50 11.95
CA GLU A 179 7.32 -30.56 11.62
C GLU A 179 7.52 -31.10 10.19
N GLU A 180 7.89 -30.24 9.25
CA GLU A 180 8.11 -30.61 7.85
C GLU A 180 9.58 -30.98 7.52
N GLY A 181 10.45 -31.07 8.53
CA GLY A 181 11.87 -31.39 8.37
C GLY A 181 12.65 -30.34 7.58
N LEU A 182 12.20 -29.06 7.62
CA LEU A 182 12.86 -27.96 6.97
C LEU A 182 13.88 -27.30 7.90
N ASN A 183 14.85 -26.63 7.31
CA ASN A 183 15.84 -25.85 8.06
C ASN A 183 15.53 -24.36 7.96
N ILE A 184 15.31 -23.73 9.12
CA ILE A 184 14.96 -22.30 9.21
C ILE A 184 16.06 -21.40 8.65
N ASP A 185 17.34 -21.81 8.79
CA ASP A 185 18.45 -20.99 8.31
C ASP A 185 18.52 -20.97 6.78
N ILE A 186 18.14 -22.09 6.10
CA ILE A 186 17.98 -22.12 4.64
C ILE A 186 16.85 -21.17 4.21
N MET A 187 15.69 -21.25 4.89
CA MET A 187 14.57 -20.36 4.60
C MET A 187 14.97 -18.89 4.76
N MET A 188 15.70 -18.55 5.82
CA MET A 188 16.19 -17.18 6.03
C MET A 188 17.18 -16.76 4.94
N ALA A 189 18.09 -17.65 4.52
CA ALA A 189 19.00 -17.35 3.41
C ALA A 189 18.24 -17.02 2.12
N MET A 190 17.15 -17.75 1.82
CA MET A 190 16.31 -17.45 0.66
C MET A 190 15.63 -16.08 0.80
N ILE A 191 15.16 -15.72 2.00
CA ILE A 191 14.57 -14.40 2.27
C ILE A 191 15.61 -13.29 2.11
N HIS A 192 16.83 -13.46 2.63
CA HIS A 192 17.90 -12.48 2.43
C HIS A 192 18.25 -12.24 0.94
N ARG A 193 17.93 -13.18 0.04
CA ARG A 193 18.07 -12.97 -1.41
C ARG A 193 17.05 -12.00 -1.99
N THR A 194 15.96 -11.70 -1.28
CA THR A 194 14.94 -10.70 -1.72
C THR A 194 15.38 -9.26 -1.49
N ALA A 195 16.52 -9.03 -0.80
CA ALA A 195 17.09 -7.69 -0.59
C ALA A 195 17.17 -6.90 -1.91
N TYR A 196 16.60 -5.69 -1.94
CA TYR A 196 16.48 -4.90 -3.17
C TYR A 196 17.06 -3.50 -3.02
N PRO A 197 17.77 -2.99 -4.04
CA PRO A 197 18.20 -3.66 -5.28
C PRO A 197 19.39 -4.60 -5.00
N PHE A 198 19.33 -5.84 -5.52
CA PHE A 198 20.40 -6.84 -5.29
C PHE A 198 21.67 -6.49 -6.09
N ARG A 199 22.35 -5.41 -5.66
CA ARG A 199 23.59 -4.89 -6.26
C ARG A 199 24.41 -4.08 -5.26
N GLY A 200 25.69 -3.93 -5.55
CA GLY A 200 26.61 -3.13 -4.73
C GLY A 200 26.64 -3.61 -3.27
N LYS A 201 26.68 -2.68 -2.33
CA LYS A 201 26.77 -2.98 -0.88
C LYS A 201 25.62 -3.83 -0.36
N ILE A 202 24.40 -3.63 -0.89
CA ILE A 202 23.21 -4.39 -0.48
C ILE A 202 23.40 -5.86 -0.86
N ALA A 203 23.77 -6.15 -2.11
CA ALA A 203 24.05 -7.53 -2.53
C ALA A 203 25.20 -8.16 -1.75
N SER A 204 26.28 -7.42 -1.53
CA SER A 204 27.44 -7.95 -0.78
C SER A 204 27.06 -8.33 0.65
N GLY A 205 26.31 -7.47 1.36
CA GLY A 205 25.83 -7.75 2.73
C GLY A 205 24.85 -8.93 2.76
N ALA A 206 23.91 -9.00 1.80
CA ALA A 206 22.98 -10.11 1.69
C ALA A 206 23.71 -11.44 1.42
N ILE A 207 24.69 -11.46 0.52
CA ILE A 207 25.49 -12.66 0.22
C ILE A 207 26.28 -13.12 1.45
N GLU A 208 26.90 -12.19 2.18
CA GLU A 208 27.61 -12.50 3.42
C GLU A 208 26.67 -13.13 4.45
N ARG A 209 25.48 -12.54 4.65
CA ARG A 209 24.46 -13.09 5.55
C ARG A 209 23.98 -14.45 5.11
N MET A 210 23.66 -14.65 3.83
CA MET A 210 23.29 -15.95 3.26
C MET A 210 24.36 -17.02 3.50
N ASN A 211 25.62 -16.69 3.28
CA ASN A 211 26.75 -17.62 3.51
C ASN A 211 26.86 -18.00 4.99
N HIS A 212 26.67 -17.07 5.90
CA HIS A 212 26.61 -17.35 7.33
C HIS A 212 25.45 -18.30 7.67
N LEU A 213 24.25 -18.06 7.13
CA LEU A 213 23.06 -18.88 7.36
C LEU A 213 23.23 -20.28 6.76
N PHE A 214 23.83 -20.45 5.57
CA PHE A 214 24.15 -21.76 5.01
C PHE A 214 25.12 -22.54 5.89
N SER A 215 26.17 -21.90 6.44
CA SER A 215 27.06 -22.53 7.39
C SER A 215 26.33 -23.00 8.65
N LYS A 216 25.43 -22.15 9.18
CA LYS A 216 24.60 -22.47 10.34
C LYS A 216 23.60 -23.62 10.05
N ALA A 217 23.13 -23.73 8.83
CA ALA A 217 22.32 -24.85 8.36
C ALA A 217 23.11 -26.15 8.16
N GLY A 218 24.42 -26.15 8.42
CA GLY A 218 25.28 -27.31 8.22
C GLY A 218 25.75 -27.53 6.78
N ILE A 219 25.65 -26.54 5.90
CA ILE A 219 26.16 -26.58 4.54
C ILE A 219 27.56 -25.99 4.51
N PRO A 220 28.63 -26.81 4.33
CA PRO A 220 30.02 -26.34 4.33
C PRO A 220 30.29 -25.31 3.25
N MET A 221 31.35 -24.49 3.43
CA MET A 221 31.74 -23.50 2.43
C MET A 221 32.17 -24.16 1.11
N GLU A 222 32.73 -25.34 1.21
CA GLU A 222 33.24 -26.14 0.09
C GLU A 222 32.10 -26.78 -0.73
N ASP A 223 30.89 -26.87 -0.17
CA ASP A 223 29.71 -27.36 -0.92
C ASP A 223 29.06 -26.20 -1.71
N GLU A 224 29.82 -25.66 -2.63
CA GLU A 224 29.39 -24.60 -3.53
C GLU A 224 28.14 -24.97 -4.31
N LYS A 225 27.95 -26.24 -4.65
CA LYS A 225 26.82 -26.72 -5.42
C LYS A 225 25.51 -26.55 -4.64
N THR A 226 25.46 -27.02 -3.41
CA THR A 226 24.27 -26.89 -2.54
C THR A 226 24.01 -25.43 -2.18
N ARG A 227 25.06 -24.63 -1.88
CA ARG A 227 24.91 -23.21 -1.61
C ARG A 227 24.34 -22.47 -2.82
N LYS A 228 24.89 -22.73 -4.02
CA LYS A 228 24.39 -22.14 -5.26
C LYS A 228 22.92 -22.53 -5.51
N TYR A 229 22.58 -23.78 -5.27
CA TYR A 229 21.21 -24.27 -5.43
C TYR A 229 20.20 -23.46 -4.60
N TYR A 230 20.43 -23.29 -3.30
CA TYR A 230 19.53 -22.51 -2.43
C TYR A 230 19.62 -21.01 -2.71
N HIS A 231 20.76 -20.52 -3.16
CA HIS A 231 20.88 -19.15 -3.67
C HIS A 231 19.96 -18.93 -4.87
N ASP A 232 19.97 -19.85 -5.83
CA ASP A 232 19.16 -19.77 -7.05
C ASP A 232 17.66 -19.94 -6.72
N LEU A 233 17.31 -20.75 -5.72
CA LEU A 233 15.94 -20.88 -5.22
C LEU A 233 15.47 -19.57 -4.57
N GLY A 234 16.30 -18.90 -3.78
CA GLY A 234 16.05 -17.56 -3.26
C GLY A 234 15.98 -16.51 -4.37
N TRP A 235 16.76 -16.65 -5.44
CA TRP A 235 16.69 -15.76 -6.60
C TRP A 235 15.36 -15.93 -7.36
N PHE A 236 14.90 -17.16 -7.50
CA PHE A 236 13.57 -17.45 -8.05
C PHE A 236 12.47 -16.78 -7.24
N LEU A 237 12.50 -16.90 -5.91
CA LEU A 237 11.58 -16.20 -5.00
C LEU A 237 11.64 -14.70 -5.21
N SER A 238 12.83 -14.10 -5.17
CA SER A 238 13.04 -12.66 -5.26
C SER A 238 12.51 -12.03 -6.56
N VAL A 239 12.66 -12.71 -7.68
CA VAL A 239 12.12 -12.21 -8.96
C VAL A 239 10.62 -12.46 -9.04
N SER A 240 10.12 -13.60 -8.54
CA SER A 240 8.70 -13.93 -8.55
C SER A 240 7.87 -12.93 -7.76
N GLU A 241 8.29 -12.55 -6.52
CA GLU A 241 7.57 -11.61 -5.69
C GLU A 241 7.50 -10.22 -6.33
N ARG A 242 8.59 -9.76 -6.95
CA ARG A 242 8.68 -8.46 -7.64
C ARG A 242 7.84 -8.39 -8.92
N VAL A 243 7.62 -9.51 -9.57
CA VAL A 243 6.77 -9.62 -10.77
C VAL A 243 5.31 -9.76 -10.41
N ALA A 244 4.98 -10.38 -9.28
CA ALA A 244 3.64 -10.82 -8.89
C ALA A 244 2.58 -9.73 -9.05
N GLY A 245 2.73 -8.59 -8.41
CA GLY A 245 1.74 -7.52 -8.42
C GLY A 245 1.50 -6.93 -9.80
N TYR A 246 2.52 -6.91 -10.66
CA TYR A 246 2.45 -6.36 -12.00
C TYR A 246 1.99 -7.38 -13.05
N ALA A 247 2.10 -8.68 -12.78
CA ALA A 247 1.62 -9.74 -13.66
C ALA A 247 0.18 -10.14 -13.36
N LEU A 248 -0.23 -10.11 -12.07
CA LEU A 248 -1.55 -10.55 -11.63
C LEU A 248 -2.67 -9.56 -11.93
N GLY A 249 -2.34 -8.29 -12.20
CA GLY A 249 -3.29 -7.21 -12.44
C GLY A 249 -3.08 -6.46 -13.75
N ASN A 250 -4.10 -5.71 -14.13
CA ASN A 250 -4.02 -4.73 -15.21
C ASN A 250 -3.26 -3.45 -14.74
N PHE A 251 -3.17 -2.46 -15.63
CA PHE A 251 -2.44 -1.22 -15.35
C PHE A 251 -3.00 -0.43 -14.16
N ASP A 252 -4.32 -0.44 -13.94
CA ASP A 252 -4.95 0.27 -12.81
C ASP A 252 -4.45 -0.32 -11.48
N ARG A 253 -4.30 -1.64 -11.42
CA ARG A 253 -3.70 -2.32 -10.27
C ARG A 253 -2.21 -2.03 -10.15
N ALA A 254 -1.49 -2.04 -11.25
CA ALA A 254 -0.05 -1.77 -11.27
C ALA A 254 0.29 -0.36 -10.77
N ILE A 255 -0.47 0.66 -11.21
CA ILE A 255 -0.27 2.05 -10.77
C ILE A 255 -0.68 2.24 -9.28
N GLU A 256 -1.69 1.52 -8.80
CA GLU A 256 -2.03 1.51 -7.38
C GLU A 256 -0.88 0.97 -6.52
N LEU A 257 -0.31 -0.17 -6.91
CA LEU A 257 0.84 -0.76 -6.22
C LEU A 257 2.04 0.19 -6.22
N ALA A 258 2.33 0.81 -7.36
CA ALA A 258 3.39 1.79 -7.45
C ALA A 258 3.19 2.98 -6.52
N ARG A 259 1.94 3.43 -6.33
CA ARG A 259 1.60 4.50 -5.38
C ARG A 259 1.78 4.07 -3.92
N LEU A 260 1.30 2.88 -3.57
CA LEU A 260 1.50 2.33 -2.22
C LEU A 260 2.98 2.19 -1.89
N ASN A 261 3.76 1.67 -2.84
CA ASN A 261 5.19 1.49 -2.67
C ASN A 261 5.97 2.82 -2.63
N ALA A 262 5.50 3.84 -3.35
CA ALA A 262 6.11 5.17 -3.36
C ALA A 262 6.18 5.79 -1.95
N HIS A 263 5.19 5.52 -1.09
CA HIS A 263 5.20 5.97 0.30
C HIS A 263 6.39 5.37 1.06
N GLY A 264 6.59 4.05 0.96
CA GLY A 264 7.70 3.36 1.61
C GLY A 264 9.07 3.76 1.07
N LEU A 265 9.14 4.05 -0.22
CA LEU A 265 10.37 4.46 -0.90
C LEU A 265 10.65 5.97 -0.82
N GLY A 266 9.75 6.75 -0.23
CA GLY A 266 9.87 8.21 -0.13
C GLY A 266 9.82 8.94 -1.48
N TRP A 267 9.19 8.34 -2.50
CA TRP A 267 9.06 8.99 -3.80
C TRP A 267 8.02 10.10 -3.75
N HIS A 268 8.35 11.22 -4.38
CA HIS A 268 7.34 12.24 -4.61
C HIS A 268 6.30 11.72 -5.63
N PRO A 269 4.99 11.96 -5.42
CA PRO A 269 3.95 11.46 -6.34
C PRO A 269 4.17 11.78 -7.82
N SER A 270 4.79 12.92 -8.12
CA SER A 270 5.11 13.31 -9.50
C SER A 270 6.21 12.48 -10.17
N LEU A 271 6.86 11.58 -9.43
CA LEU A 271 7.94 10.71 -9.92
C LEU A 271 7.52 9.27 -10.08
N ILE A 272 6.31 8.88 -9.68
CA ILE A 272 5.88 7.48 -9.62
C ILE A 272 6.08 6.76 -10.96
N ASN A 273 5.60 7.33 -12.07
CA ASN A 273 5.76 6.70 -13.38
C ASN A 273 7.23 6.63 -13.82
N GLN A 274 8.01 7.68 -13.58
CA GLN A 274 9.43 7.71 -13.88
C GLN A 274 10.21 6.67 -13.09
N GLU A 275 9.97 6.58 -11.78
CA GLU A 275 10.66 5.62 -10.90
C GLU A 275 10.19 4.19 -11.16
N SER A 276 8.93 3.98 -11.54
CA SER A 276 8.45 2.67 -11.99
C SER A 276 9.17 2.21 -13.26
N VAL A 277 9.40 3.09 -14.23
CA VAL A 277 10.19 2.75 -15.44
C VAL A 277 11.63 2.36 -15.05
N LYS A 278 12.25 3.08 -14.10
CA LYS A 278 13.59 2.72 -13.58
C LYS A 278 13.57 1.37 -12.87
N TYR A 279 12.56 1.11 -12.03
CA TYR A 279 12.38 -0.15 -11.33
C TYR A 279 12.35 -1.34 -12.32
N PHE A 280 11.51 -1.25 -13.36
CA PHE A 280 11.47 -2.30 -14.38
C PHE A 280 12.77 -2.44 -15.17
N SER A 281 13.50 -1.33 -15.36
CA SER A 281 14.82 -1.38 -16.02
C SER A 281 15.85 -2.15 -15.18
N VAL A 282 15.78 -2.02 -13.85
CA VAL A 282 16.62 -2.80 -12.91
C VAL A 282 16.20 -4.27 -12.92
N LEU A 283 14.89 -4.55 -12.84
CA LEU A 283 14.38 -5.92 -12.87
C LEU A 283 14.76 -6.65 -14.16
N LYS A 284 14.76 -5.97 -15.30
CA LYS A 284 15.20 -6.54 -16.60
C LYS A 284 16.69 -6.91 -16.63
N GLN A 285 17.52 -6.41 -15.72
CA GLN A 285 18.93 -6.84 -15.62
C GLN A 285 19.05 -8.29 -15.09
N GLU A 286 18.04 -8.75 -14.36
CA GLU A 286 17.93 -10.16 -13.90
C GLU A 286 17.27 -11.06 -14.97
N LYS A 287 17.66 -10.85 -16.24
CA LYS A 287 16.98 -11.38 -17.44
C LYS A 287 16.77 -12.87 -17.42
N GLU A 288 17.79 -13.64 -17.04
CA GLU A 288 17.74 -15.12 -17.03
C GLU A 288 16.59 -15.63 -16.14
N MET A 289 16.53 -15.16 -14.90
CA MET A 289 15.49 -15.56 -13.96
C MET A 289 14.13 -14.98 -14.31
N LEU A 290 14.10 -13.74 -14.79
CA LEU A 290 12.86 -13.09 -15.23
C LEU A 290 12.23 -13.85 -16.41
N ASP A 291 13.00 -14.19 -17.43
CA ASP A 291 12.54 -14.95 -18.59
C ASP A 291 12.07 -16.35 -18.16
N ARG A 292 12.81 -17.00 -17.26
CA ARG A 292 12.44 -18.29 -16.69
C ARG A 292 11.06 -18.24 -16.02
N ILE A 293 10.80 -17.24 -15.18
CA ILE A 293 9.54 -17.06 -14.48
C ILE A 293 8.40 -16.71 -15.44
N LEU A 294 8.61 -15.76 -16.35
CA LEU A 294 7.57 -15.34 -17.30
C LEU A 294 7.19 -16.45 -18.29
N ASN A 295 8.10 -17.35 -18.61
CA ASN A 295 7.82 -18.51 -19.48
C ASN A 295 7.15 -19.67 -18.74
N SER A 296 7.15 -19.67 -17.41
CA SER A 296 6.49 -20.68 -16.58
C SER A 296 5.05 -20.36 -16.22
N VAL A 297 4.62 -19.10 -16.40
CA VAL A 297 3.25 -18.68 -16.12
C VAL A 297 2.41 -18.62 -17.41
N SER A 298 1.09 -18.45 -17.25
CA SER A 298 0.22 -18.33 -18.44
C SER A 298 0.55 -17.09 -19.26
N GLU A 299 0.33 -17.17 -20.57
CA GLU A 299 0.57 -16.06 -21.50
C GLU A 299 -0.14 -14.78 -21.05
N LYS A 300 -1.34 -14.89 -20.45
CA LYS A 300 -2.06 -13.76 -19.89
C LYS A 300 -1.25 -12.97 -18.85
N TYR A 301 -0.58 -13.65 -17.92
CA TYR A 301 0.21 -12.98 -16.87
C TYR A 301 1.49 -12.35 -17.44
N LYS A 302 2.12 -13.05 -18.40
CA LYS A 302 3.26 -12.53 -19.13
C LYS A 302 2.88 -11.25 -19.91
N GLN A 303 1.76 -11.27 -20.62
CA GLN A 303 1.26 -10.09 -21.35
C GLN A 303 0.91 -8.95 -20.40
N ASN A 304 0.18 -9.20 -19.31
CA ASN A 304 -0.10 -8.18 -18.31
C ASN A 304 1.17 -7.48 -17.83
N PHE A 305 2.22 -8.25 -17.51
CA PHE A 305 3.50 -7.71 -17.07
C PHE A 305 4.14 -6.80 -18.12
N LEU A 306 4.21 -7.27 -19.38
CA LEU A 306 4.79 -6.51 -20.48
C LEU A 306 3.99 -5.26 -20.84
N GLU A 307 2.65 -5.37 -20.85
CA GLU A 307 1.75 -4.24 -21.09
C GLU A 307 1.87 -3.18 -19.98
N ASN A 308 1.94 -3.61 -18.72
CA ASN A 308 2.08 -2.68 -17.59
C ASN A 308 3.39 -1.88 -17.71
N ILE A 309 4.49 -2.51 -18.10
CA ILE A 309 5.76 -1.82 -18.37
C ILE A 309 5.60 -0.77 -19.50
N SER A 310 4.93 -1.13 -20.59
CA SER A 310 4.68 -0.21 -21.70
C SER A 310 3.84 0.98 -21.26
N LYS A 311 2.75 0.72 -20.54
CA LYS A 311 1.83 1.74 -20.04
C LYS A 311 2.48 2.71 -19.04
N PHE A 312 3.38 2.23 -18.16
CA PHE A 312 4.16 3.12 -17.29
C PHE A 312 5.05 4.07 -18.11
N LYS A 313 5.69 3.56 -19.17
CA LYS A 313 6.52 4.38 -20.06
C LYS A 313 5.67 5.41 -20.81
N GLU A 314 4.54 5.01 -21.36
CA GLU A 314 3.59 5.88 -22.04
C GLU A 314 3.05 6.97 -21.09
N ALA A 315 2.62 6.58 -19.88
CA ALA A 315 2.16 7.51 -18.87
C ALA A 315 3.24 8.53 -18.48
N TRP A 316 4.49 8.09 -18.32
CA TRP A 316 5.60 9.00 -18.05
C TRP A 316 5.84 9.99 -19.18
N ILE A 317 5.81 9.56 -20.44
CA ILE A 317 5.95 10.45 -21.60
C ILE A 317 4.81 11.49 -21.61
N GLN A 318 3.57 11.04 -21.41
CA GLN A 318 2.41 11.95 -21.33
C GLN A 318 2.53 12.97 -20.20
N GLU A 319 3.01 12.55 -19.02
CA GLU A 319 3.25 13.45 -17.88
C GLU A 319 4.28 14.53 -18.23
N VAL A 320 5.34 14.16 -18.91
CA VAL A 320 6.38 15.12 -19.35
C VAL A 320 5.79 16.15 -20.30
N GLU A 321 4.95 15.73 -21.26
CA GLU A 321 4.30 16.62 -22.21
C GLU A 321 3.30 17.57 -21.53
N ILE A 322 2.44 17.03 -20.64
CA ILE A 322 1.49 17.85 -19.87
C ILE A 322 2.22 18.91 -19.03
N LYS A 323 3.27 18.51 -18.32
CA LYS A 323 4.09 19.43 -17.51
C LYS A 323 4.76 20.50 -18.37
N ARG A 324 5.20 20.14 -19.57
CA ARG A 324 5.75 21.10 -20.54
C ARG A 324 4.69 22.14 -20.96
N SER A 325 3.49 21.67 -21.30
CA SER A 325 2.40 22.56 -21.73
C SER A 325 1.93 23.50 -20.61
N LEU A 326 1.86 23.00 -19.36
CA LEU A 326 1.57 23.83 -18.19
C LEU A 326 2.64 24.91 -17.96
N ARG A 327 3.91 24.57 -18.05
CA ARG A 327 5.02 25.53 -17.87
C ARG A 327 5.10 26.57 -18.96
N LYS A 328 4.62 26.26 -20.16
CA LYS A 328 4.53 27.21 -21.29
C LYS A 328 3.23 28.01 -21.27
N ASN A 329 2.35 27.83 -20.28
CA ASN A 329 1.02 28.41 -20.21
C ASN A 329 0.13 28.08 -21.43
N GLU A 330 0.39 26.96 -22.12
CA GLU A 330 -0.46 26.45 -23.20
C GLU A 330 -1.78 25.89 -22.65
N ILE A 331 -1.79 25.43 -21.41
CA ILE A 331 -2.97 25.02 -20.63
C ILE A 331 -2.92 25.63 -19.22
N SER A 332 -4.08 25.90 -18.66
CA SER A 332 -4.21 26.49 -17.33
C SER A 332 -5.17 25.71 -16.46
N LEU A 333 -4.94 25.71 -15.14
CA LEU A 333 -5.76 25.00 -14.18
C LEU A 333 -6.69 25.96 -13.44
N ILE A 334 -7.98 25.61 -13.34
CA ILE A 334 -8.99 26.40 -12.64
C ILE A 334 -9.64 25.54 -11.56
N PRO A 335 -9.57 25.95 -10.28
CA PRO A 335 -10.37 25.36 -9.21
C PRO A 335 -11.79 25.94 -9.26
N VAL A 336 -12.80 25.08 -9.09
CA VAL A 336 -14.21 25.41 -9.09
C VAL A 336 -14.86 24.83 -7.83
N ILE A 337 -15.49 25.71 -7.02
CA ILE A 337 -16.33 25.27 -5.90
C ILE A 337 -17.68 24.85 -6.49
N GLU A 338 -18.04 23.60 -6.30
CA GLU A 338 -19.32 23.08 -6.81
C GLU A 338 -20.46 23.55 -5.91
N ASP A 339 -21.44 24.26 -6.52
CA ASP A 339 -22.59 24.76 -5.81
C ASP A 339 -23.60 23.63 -5.54
N LYS A 340 -23.95 23.44 -4.30
CA LYS A 340 -24.90 22.43 -3.85
C LYS A 340 -26.34 22.68 -4.28
N ASN A 341 -26.68 23.94 -4.51
CA ASN A 341 -28.01 24.36 -4.95
C ASN A 341 -28.25 24.04 -6.43
N VAL A 342 -27.18 23.73 -7.15
CA VAL A 342 -27.24 23.32 -8.55
C VAL A 342 -26.91 21.84 -8.64
N LYS A 343 -27.75 21.08 -9.32
CA LYS A 343 -27.47 19.65 -9.56
C LYS A 343 -26.16 19.52 -10.32
N ILE A 344 -25.17 18.88 -9.70
CA ILE A 344 -23.86 18.68 -10.32
C ILE A 344 -24.03 17.88 -11.62
N ASP A 345 -23.43 18.36 -12.72
CA ASP A 345 -23.48 17.66 -14.01
C ASP A 345 -23.03 16.20 -13.83
N PRO A 346 -23.81 15.22 -14.28
CA PRO A 346 -23.45 13.81 -14.25
C PRO A 346 -22.08 13.50 -14.86
N LYS A 347 -21.63 14.29 -15.86
CA LYS A 347 -20.30 14.15 -16.46
C LYS A 347 -19.20 14.49 -15.46
N ILE A 348 -19.38 15.51 -14.62
CA ILE A 348 -18.46 15.89 -13.55
C ILE A 348 -18.42 14.80 -12.50
N VAL A 349 -19.59 14.31 -12.07
CA VAL A 349 -19.71 13.19 -11.10
C VAL A 349 -18.97 11.95 -11.61
N ASN A 350 -19.18 11.58 -12.88
CA ASN A 350 -18.49 10.44 -13.48
C ASN A 350 -16.96 10.66 -13.52
N SER A 351 -16.51 11.86 -13.92
CA SER A 351 -15.08 12.20 -13.93
C SER A 351 -14.45 12.11 -12.56
N ILE A 352 -15.15 12.56 -11.51
CA ILE A 352 -14.70 12.45 -10.11
C ILE A 352 -14.61 10.98 -9.68
N ILE A 353 -15.61 10.16 -10.04
CA ILE A 353 -15.63 8.72 -9.76
C ILE A 353 -14.47 8.03 -10.47
N ASP A 354 -14.21 8.37 -11.73
CA ASP A 354 -13.11 7.81 -12.51
C ASP A 354 -11.76 8.19 -11.90
N ILE A 355 -11.54 9.48 -11.58
CA ILE A 355 -10.33 9.94 -10.89
C ILE A 355 -10.12 9.19 -9.58
N ARG A 356 -11.19 9.02 -8.80
CA ARG A 356 -11.11 8.28 -7.54
C ARG A 356 -10.74 6.81 -7.77
N ASN A 357 -11.36 6.16 -8.74
CA ASN A 357 -11.08 4.76 -9.05
C ASN A 357 -9.66 4.58 -9.57
N ASP A 358 -9.21 5.46 -10.47
CA ASP A 358 -7.84 5.45 -11.01
C ASP A 358 -6.78 5.61 -9.91
N LEU A 359 -7.11 6.32 -8.84
CA LEU A 359 -6.15 6.69 -7.79
C LEU A 359 -6.24 5.84 -6.53
N ASN A 360 -7.38 5.23 -6.25
CA ASN A 360 -7.60 4.42 -5.03
C ASN A 360 -7.52 2.92 -5.25
N GLY A 361 -7.62 2.48 -6.51
CA GLY A 361 -7.68 1.07 -6.83
C GLY A 361 -8.81 0.28 -6.14
N PRO A 362 -8.86 -1.02 -6.34
CA PRO A 362 -9.95 -1.86 -5.83
C PRO A 362 -9.90 -2.13 -4.31
N LEU A 363 -8.82 -1.79 -3.61
CA LEU A 363 -8.74 -1.96 -2.14
C LEU A 363 -9.68 -1.00 -1.39
N LEU A 364 -10.08 0.09 -2.03
CA LEU A 364 -11.00 1.08 -1.49
C LEU A 364 -12.40 0.92 -2.11
N VAL A 365 -12.86 -0.30 -2.28
CA VAL A 365 -14.23 -0.59 -2.76
C VAL A 365 -15.24 -0.13 -1.74
N ASN A 366 -15.44 1.18 -1.73
CA ASN A 366 -16.73 1.69 -1.37
C ASN A 366 -17.63 1.69 -2.62
N ASN A 367 -18.84 1.24 -2.47
CA ASN A 367 -19.84 1.21 -3.52
C ASN A 367 -19.82 2.54 -4.31
N LYS A 368 -19.60 2.47 -5.63
CA LYS A 368 -19.64 3.65 -6.52
C LYS A 368 -20.88 4.51 -6.30
N GLN A 369 -22.03 3.86 -6.00
CA GLN A 369 -23.30 4.52 -5.72
C GLN A 369 -23.27 5.32 -4.41
N ASP A 370 -22.67 4.80 -3.35
CA ASP A 370 -22.59 5.51 -2.06
C ASP A 370 -21.65 6.72 -2.15
N PHE A 371 -20.56 6.60 -2.90
CA PHE A 371 -19.70 7.73 -3.16
C PHE A 371 -20.39 8.80 -4.00
N ALA A 372 -21.07 8.41 -5.08
CA ALA A 372 -21.85 9.36 -5.89
C ALA A 372 -22.94 10.07 -5.06
N LYS A 373 -23.63 9.33 -4.18
CA LYS A 373 -24.60 9.93 -3.24
C LYS A 373 -23.92 10.90 -2.28
N SER A 374 -22.73 10.59 -1.79
CA SER A 374 -21.99 11.45 -0.87
C SER A 374 -21.52 12.75 -1.51
N LEU A 375 -21.32 12.81 -2.83
CA LEU A 375 -21.01 14.05 -3.55
C LEU A 375 -22.19 15.04 -3.52
N SER A 376 -23.43 14.54 -3.50
CA SER A 376 -24.66 15.34 -3.48
C SER A 376 -25.21 15.58 -2.06
N HIS A 377 -24.47 15.16 -1.01
CA HIS A 377 -24.93 15.39 0.37
C HIS A 377 -24.85 16.90 0.72
N PRO A 378 -25.87 17.46 1.39
CA PRO A 378 -25.96 18.92 1.64
C PRO A 378 -24.77 19.50 2.41
N ASP A 379 -24.12 18.71 3.26
CA ASP A 379 -22.97 19.17 4.06
C ASP A 379 -21.62 18.91 3.39
N THR A 380 -21.60 18.30 2.18
CA THR A 380 -20.36 18.03 1.47
C THR A 380 -19.78 19.32 0.89
N ILE A 381 -18.52 19.57 1.13
CA ILE A 381 -17.74 20.59 0.43
C ILE A 381 -17.02 19.89 -0.71
N LEU A 382 -17.25 20.33 -1.94
CA LEU A 382 -16.65 19.79 -3.14
C LEU A 382 -15.99 20.90 -3.95
N VAL A 383 -14.72 20.71 -4.26
CA VAL A 383 -13.95 21.57 -5.16
C VAL A 383 -13.43 20.69 -6.27
N THR A 384 -13.63 21.07 -7.53
CA THR A 384 -13.03 20.42 -8.70
C THR A 384 -11.89 21.23 -9.26
N LEU A 385 -10.91 20.55 -9.85
CA LEU A 385 -9.84 21.17 -10.62
C LEU A 385 -10.05 20.84 -12.10
N ARG A 386 -10.14 21.88 -12.94
CA ARG A 386 -10.46 21.74 -14.36
C ARG A 386 -9.36 22.36 -15.22
N VAL A 387 -9.27 21.90 -16.46
CA VAL A 387 -8.43 22.53 -17.49
C VAL A 387 -9.24 23.65 -18.13
N LYS A 388 -8.73 24.90 -18.09
CA LYS A 388 -9.45 26.09 -18.55
C LYS A 388 -9.91 26.00 -20.02
N GLU A 389 -9.03 25.52 -20.86
CA GLU A 389 -9.26 25.38 -22.30
C GLU A 389 -10.26 24.25 -22.64
N LYS A 390 -10.65 23.47 -21.61
CA LYS A 390 -11.60 22.36 -21.69
C LYS A 390 -12.49 22.37 -20.46
N ASP A 391 -13.40 23.31 -20.35
CA ASP A 391 -14.22 23.60 -19.16
C ASP A 391 -14.86 22.39 -18.46
N THR A 392 -15.13 21.32 -19.19
CA THR A 392 -15.71 20.10 -18.66
C THR A 392 -14.66 19.04 -18.25
N MET A 393 -13.36 19.28 -18.52
CA MET A 393 -12.32 18.31 -18.21
C MET A 393 -11.87 18.44 -16.75
N VAL A 394 -12.49 17.67 -15.86
CA VAL A 394 -12.06 17.54 -14.47
C VAL A 394 -10.82 16.66 -14.39
N ILE A 395 -9.77 17.19 -13.77
CA ILE A 395 -8.48 16.51 -13.59
C ILE A 395 -8.15 16.25 -12.12
N GLY A 396 -8.95 16.80 -11.21
CA GLY A 396 -8.77 16.61 -9.78
C GLY A 396 -9.98 17.10 -8.98
N PHE A 397 -10.03 16.72 -7.72
CA PHE A 397 -11.05 17.21 -6.80
C PHE A 397 -10.56 17.16 -5.35
N ALA A 398 -11.18 17.99 -4.50
CA ALA A 398 -11.11 17.93 -3.05
C ALA A 398 -12.53 17.78 -2.49
N LYS A 399 -12.74 16.82 -1.59
CA LYS A 399 -14.04 16.51 -0.98
C LYS A 399 -13.88 16.37 0.52
N GLY A 400 -14.86 16.89 1.26
CA GLY A 400 -14.94 16.77 2.70
C GLY A 400 -16.30 17.20 3.25
N GLY A 401 -16.43 17.23 4.56
CA GLY A 401 -17.66 17.62 5.26
C GLY A 401 -17.43 17.73 6.76
N PRO A 402 -18.49 17.93 7.58
CA PRO A 402 -18.38 18.00 9.03
C PRO A 402 -17.64 16.81 9.62
N LEU A 403 -16.71 17.05 10.55
CA LEU A 403 -15.90 16.01 11.18
C LEU A 403 -16.74 14.87 11.77
N GLU A 404 -17.91 15.19 12.28
CA GLU A 404 -18.85 14.27 12.94
C GLU A 404 -19.40 13.19 11.99
N GLN A 405 -19.29 13.38 10.69
CA GLN A 405 -19.71 12.40 9.67
C GLN A 405 -18.64 11.34 9.38
N TYR A 406 -17.44 11.50 9.95
CA TYR A 406 -16.29 10.65 9.65
C TYR A 406 -15.82 9.90 10.88
N ARG A 407 -15.41 8.68 10.64
CA ARG A 407 -14.70 7.88 11.62
C ARG A 407 -13.19 8.11 11.48
N LEU A 408 -12.54 8.37 12.60
CA LEU A 408 -11.08 8.56 12.64
C LEU A 408 -10.35 7.23 12.80
N ARG A 409 -9.08 7.18 12.39
CA ARG A 409 -8.20 6.03 12.59
C ARG A 409 -8.07 5.68 14.07
N ARG A 410 -7.76 4.42 14.32
CA ARG A 410 -7.46 3.93 15.67
C ARG A 410 -6.44 4.85 16.36
N GLY A 411 -6.72 5.19 17.60
CA GLY A 411 -5.86 6.06 18.39
C GLY A 411 -5.96 7.55 18.08
N THR A 412 -6.71 7.97 17.04
CA THR A 412 -6.98 9.40 16.84
C THR A 412 -8.10 9.86 17.77
N ASN A 413 -7.77 10.81 18.63
CA ASN A 413 -8.76 11.52 19.45
C ASN A 413 -8.74 13.00 19.07
N ASP A 414 -9.77 13.47 18.36
CA ASP A 414 -9.88 14.88 17.99
C ASP A 414 -10.75 15.61 19.00
N ALA A 415 -10.14 16.56 19.70
CA ALA A 415 -10.82 17.39 20.72
C ALA A 415 -11.97 18.25 20.16
N ASN A 416 -12.08 18.39 18.85
CA ASN A 416 -13.16 19.11 18.18
C ASN A 416 -14.32 18.22 17.73
N HIS A 417 -14.16 16.90 17.82
CA HIS A 417 -15.25 15.99 17.50
C HIS A 417 -16.48 16.26 18.39
N GLY A 418 -17.63 16.49 17.77
CA GLY A 418 -18.87 16.87 18.44
C GLY A 418 -19.10 18.38 18.59
N LYS A 419 -18.11 19.24 18.32
CA LYS A 419 -18.24 20.71 18.40
C LYS A 419 -18.84 21.35 17.14
N LYS A 420 -18.95 20.61 16.04
CA LYS A 420 -19.50 21.08 14.76
C LYS A 420 -18.78 22.31 14.17
N ASN A 421 -17.53 22.52 14.55
CA ASN A 421 -16.70 23.65 14.10
C ASN A 421 -15.55 23.21 13.18
N THR A 422 -15.49 21.94 12.82
CA THR A 422 -14.37 21.35 12.09
C THR A 422 -14.85 20.59 10.84
N VAL A 423 -14.18 20.82 9.72
CA VAL A 423 -14.36 20.05 8.49
C VAL A 423 -13.27 18.99 8.38
N PHE A 424 -13.66 17.79 8.03
CA PHE A 424 -12.73 16.72 7.66
C PHE A 424 -12.53 16.73 6.15
N LEU A 425 -11.27 16.92 5.70
CA LEU A 425 -10.87 16.75 4.31
C LEU A 425 -10.70 15.25 4.05
N GLU A 426 -11.73 14.63 3.48
CA GLU A 426 -11.81 13.20 3.23
C GLU A 426 -10.85 12.76 2.14
N SER A 427 -10.83 13.50 1.02
CA SER A 427 -10.06 13.12 -0.15
C SER A 427 -9.65 14.33 -0.97
N MET A 428 -8.45 14.28 -1.50
CA MET A 428 -7.92 15.26 -2.46
C MET A 428 -7.10 14.52 -3.51
N TYR A 429 -7.59 14.50 -4.74
CA TYR A 429 -7.01 13.74 -5.84
C TYR A 429 -6.76 14.60 -7.05
N ILE A 430 -5.67 14.32 -7.75
CA ILE A 430 -5.31 14.91 -9.04
C ILE A 430 -4.76 13.80 -9.93
N ARG A 431 -5.15 13.78 -11.19
CA ARG A 431 -4.58 12.86 -12.19
C ARG A 431 -3.06 13.01 -12.26
N SER A 432 -2.34 11.91 -12.37
CA SER A 432 -0.88 11.85 -12.21
C SER A 432 -0.13 12.82 -13.12
N GLY A 433 -0.53 12.99 -14.35
CA GLY A 433 0.11 13.93 -15.29
C GLY A 433 0.12 15.42 -14.85
N TYR A 434 -0.75 15.78 -13.90
CA TYR A 434 -0.90 17.15 -13.40
C TYR A 434 -0.28 17.38 -12.02
N TRP A 435 0.45 16.40 -11.50
CA TRP A 435 1.12 16.53 -10.21
C TRP A 435 2.36 17.41 -10.28
N GLY A 436 2.61 18.17 -9.20
CA GLY A 436 3.77 19.05 -9.10
C GLY A 436 3.58 20.44 -9.71
N GLU A 437 2.46 20.70 -10.37
CA GLU A 437 2.17 21.95 -11.08
C GLU A 437 1.07 22.79 -10.36
N LYS A 438 1.22 22.96 -9.04
CA LYS A 438 0.35 23.76 -8.16
C LYS A 438 -1.12 23.31 -8.02
N GLY A 439 -1.60 22.31 -8.79
CA GLY A 439 -2.99 21.86 -8.76
C GLY A 439 -3.49 21.45 -7.37
N GLY A 440 -2.67 20.71 -6.61
CA GLY A 440 -2.99 20.33 -5.24
C GLY A 440 -3.06 21.51 -4.27
N HIS A 441 -2.23 22.53 -4.50
CA HIS A 441 -2.28 23.76 -3.72
C HIS A 441 -3.59 24.51 -4.01
N LEU A 442 -3.98 24.65 -5.27
CA LEU A 442 -5.23 25.32 -5.68
C LEU A 442 -6.45 24.60 -5.09
N LEU A 443 -6.55 23.27 -5.24
CA LEU A 443 -7.67 22.52 -4.65
C LEU A 443 -7.79 22.73 -3.16
N ARG A 444 -6.67 22.60 -2.44
CA ARG A 444 -6.66 22.76 -0.99
C ARG A 444 -7.05 24.18 -0.56
N LEU A 445 -6.48 25.17 -1.23
CA LEU A 445 -6.75 26.56 -0.94
C LEU A 445 -8.23 26.90 -1.07
N TYR A 446 -8.86 26.51 -2.18
CA TYR A 446 -10.28 26.74 -2.41
C TYR A 446 -11.15 25.94 -1.42
N PHE A 447 -10.72 24.74 -1.05
CA PHE A 447 -11.40 23.94 -0.03
C PHE A 447 -11.34 24.61 1.35
N LEU A 448 -10.17 25.12 1.78
CA LEU A 448 -10.01 25.86 3.04
C LEU A 448 -10.80 27.15 3.05
N THR A 449 -10.75 27.92 1.96
CA THR A 449 -11.53 29.16 1.80
C THR A 449 -13.03 28.86 1.93
N ARG A 450 -13.52 27.84 1.23
CA ARG A 450 -14.94 27.45 1.31
C ARG A 450 -15.35 26.98 2.69
N SER A 451 -14.49 26.24 3.37
CA SER A 451 -14.73 25.82 4.76
C SER A 451 -14.87 27.04 5.69
N LYS A 452 -14.01 28.05 5.54
CA LYS A 452 -14.06 29.29 6.32
C LYS A 452 -15.33 30.11 6.02
N GLU A 453 -15.72 30.26 4.76
CA GLU A 453 -16.96 30.94 4.34
C GLU A 453 -18.21 30.29 4.95
N LEU A 454 -18.19 28.98 5.15
CA LEU A 454 -19.29 28.23 5.79
C LEU A 454 -19.27 28.32 7.33
N GLY A 455 -18.34 29.09 7.91
CA GLY A 455 -18.28 29.36 9.35
C GLY A 455 -17.50 28.33 10.17
N TYR A 456 -16.78 27.39 9.52
CA TYR A 456 -15.91 26.47 10.25
C TYR A 456 -14.64 27.16 10.74
N GLU A 457 -14.13 26.73 11.88
CA GLU A 457 -12.89 27.25 12.49
C GLU A 457 -11.66 26.41 12.11
N TYR A 458 -11.88 25.12 11.82
CA TYR A 458 -10.80 24.18 11.59
C TYR A 458 -11.06 23.30 10.38
N VAL A 459 -9.95 22.87 9.73
CA VAL A 459 -9.93 21.76 8.79
C VAL A 459 -8.94 20.71 9.28
N THR A 460 -9.34 19.45 9.22
CA THR A 460 -8.53 18.31 9.63
C THR A 460 -8.54 17.22 8.57
N GLY A 461 -7.63 16.26 8.67
CA GLY A 461 -7.56 15.13 7.75
C GLY A 461 -6.28 14.34 7.95
N TYR A 462 -6.06 13.35 7.07
CA TYR A 462 -4.84 12.56 7.04
C TYR A 462 -4.01 12.92 5.81
N VAL A 463 -2.70 13.08 6.02
CA VAL A 463 -1.78 13.33 4.93
C VAL A 463 -0.38 12.78 5.26
N HIS A 464 0.37 12.43 4.25
CA HIS A 464 1.72 11.93 4.45
C HIS A 464 2.61 12.98 5.16
N ARG A 465 3.38 12.52 6.16
CA ARG A 465 4.23 13.38 7.03
C ARG A 465 5.10 14.35 6.26
N ASP A 466 5.73 13.92 5.18
CA ASP A 466 6.60 14.79 4.38
C ASP A 466 5.84 15.95 3.72
N VAL A 467 4.56 15.77 3.44
CA VAL A 467 3.70 16.85 2.94
C VAL A 467 3.43 17.86 4.05
N LEU A 468 3.18 17.37 5.29
CA LEU A 468 3.00 18.26 6.44
C LEU A 468 4.25 19.09 6.71
N LEU A 469 5.42 18.46 6.75
CA LEU A 469 6.69 19.14 6.97
C LEU A 469 6.93 20.22 5.92
N ARG A 470 6.81 19.89 4.64
CA ARG A 470 6.98 20.88 3.55
C ARG A 470 6.01 22.06 3.63
N ARG A 471 4.80 21.86 4.16
CA ARG A 471 3.81 22.93 4.34
C ARG A 471 4.14 23.79 5.55
N SER A 472 4.52 23.14 6.66
CA SER A 472 4.99 23.82 7.87
C SER A 472 6.21 24.70 7.57
N ASP A 473 7.17 24.19 6.78
CA ASP A 473 8.35 24.95 6.36
C ASP A 473 8.00 26.17 5.50
N LYS A 474 6.85 26.15 4.83
CA LYS A 474 6.30 27.29 4.10
C LYS A 474 5.47 28.24 4.96
N GLY A 475 5.45 28.05 6.28
CA GLY A 475 4.74 28.91 7.21
C GLY A 475 3.23 28.69 7.28
N GLU A 476 2.71 27.57 6.75
CA GLU A 476 1.30 27.25 6.91
C GLU A 476 0.98 26.90 8.38
N PRO A 477 -0.18 27.37 8.92
CA PRO A 477 -0.55 27.13 10.32
C PRO A 477 -1.08 25.71 10.52
N ILE A 478 -0.22 24.73 10.28
CA ILE A 478 -0.52 23.30 10.39
C ILE A 478 -0.09 22.79 11.75
N GLN A 479 -0.99 22.17 12.48
CA GLN A 479 -0.73 21.44 13.71
C GLN A 479 -0.75 19.93 13.41
N LEU A 480 0.35 19.24 13.72
CA LEU A 480 0.35 17.79 13.78
C LEU A 480 -0.35 17.34 15.06
N VAL A 481 -1.45 16.60 14.93
CA VAL A 481 -2.26 16.13 16.07
C VAL A 481 -1.86 14.72 16.48
N GLN A 482 -1.74 13.79 15.52
CA GLN A 482 -1.39 12.40 15.78
C GLN A 482 -0.44 11.88 14.72
N LYS A 483 0.68 11.28 15.15
CA LYS A 483 1.61 10.56 14.27
C LYS A 483 1.18 9.13 14.10
N TYR A 484 1.39 8.62 12.90
CA TYR A 484 1.22 7.20 12.57
C TYR A 484 2.48 6.66 11.91
N ASP A 485 3.08 5.69 12.55
CA ASP A 485 4.20 4.92 11.99
C ASP A 485 3.71 3.47 11.77
N PRO A 486 4.18 2.78 10.75
CA PRO A 486 5.23 3.18 9.81
C PRO A 486 4.75 3.94 8.57
N ASP A 487 3.43 3.95 8.26
CA ASP A 487 2.90 4.49 6.99
C ASP A 487 2.99 6.01 6.88
N LYS A 488 3.29 6.70 7.98
CA LYS A 488 3.46 8.16 8.03
C LYS A 488 2.25 8.95 7.53
N LEU A 489 1.06 8.34 7.52
CA LEU A 489 -0.20 9.00 7.18
C LEU A 489 -0.77 9.67 8.43
N ASP A 490 -0.19 10.82 8.77
CA ASP A 490 -0.43 11.52 10.02
C ASP A 490 -1.72 12.35 10.01
N TYR A 491 -2.33 12.47 11.18
CA TYR A 491 -3.50 13.31 11.38
C TYR A 491 -3.10 14.72 11.75
N TYR A 492 -3.65 15.71 11.04
CA TYR A 492 -3.31 17.11 11.18
C TYR A 492 -4.54 17.99 11.34
N ARG A 493 -4.32 19.22 11.77
CA ARG A 493 -5.33 20.28 11.88
C ARG A 493 -4.78 21.59 11.33
N ILE A 494 -5.64 22.35 10.67
CA ILE A 494 -5.39 23.74 10.25
C ILE A 494 -6.41 24.63 10.94
N GLU A 495 -5.95 25.72 11.56
CA GLU A 495 -6.79 26.78 12.10
C GLU A 495 -7.09 27.80 10.99
N LEU A 496 -8.34 27.88 10.56
CA LEU A 496 -8.74 28.70 9.42
C LEU A 496 -8.61 30.20 9.66
N ASN A 497 -8.70 30.66 10.92
CA ASN A 497 -8.55 32.07 11.26
C ASN A 497 -7.10 32.56 11.12
N ARG A 498 -6.13 31.66 11.28
CA ARG A 498 -4.70 31.94 11.08
C ARG A 498 -4.24 31.69 9.65
N PHE A 499 -5.09 31.09 8.84
CA PHE A 499 -4.79 30.84 7.45
C PHE A 499 -4.95 32.12 6.64
N ASN A 500 -3.83 32.74 6.32
CA ASN A 500 -3.81 33.90 5.43
C ASN A 500 -3.70 33.43 4.02
N TYR A 501 -4.63 33.88 3.18
CA TYR A 501 -4.63 33.64 1.77
C TYR A 501 -3.60 34.56 1.10
N ASP A 502 -2.51 33.98 0.61
CA ASP A 502 -1.67 34.63 -0.39
C ASP A 502 -1.79 33.84 -1.71
N PRO A 503 -2.43 34.42 -2.74
CA PRO A 503 -2.60 33.75 -4.04
C PRO A 503 -1.28 33.57 -4.81
N LEU A 504 -0.17 34.13 -4.33
CA LEU A 504 1.11 34.16 -5.01
C LEU A 504 2.11 33.07 -4.56
N PHE A 505 1.78 32.26 -3.51
CA PHE A 505 2.63 31.18 -3.03
C PHE A 505 2.17 29.77 -3.45
#